data_440819f02ae8d1aefe81583fbecbb4e7
#
_entry.id   440819f02ae8d1aefe81583fbecbb4e7
#
_cell.length_a   1.000
_cell.length_b   1.000
_cell.length_c   1.000
_cell.angle_alpha   90.00
_cell.angle_beta   90.00
_cell.angle_gamma   90.00
#
_symmetry.space_group_name_H-M   'P 1'
#
loop_
_entity.id
_entity.type
_entity.pdbx_description
1 polymer ?
#
loop_
_entity_poly.entity_id
_entity_poly.type
_entity_poly.pdbx_seq_one_letter_code
_entity_poly.pdbx_strand_id
1 'polypeptide(L)'
;MKIILLSFLFAFNLFPQDKSSVCFTFDDGNPKDILNYDNELWNKMILDQLKERELQAVLFVCGRNLDNEQGEKIIQSWNNAGHIIANHTYSHLNYNNPNNGFEKYRDDILRCDSLISGYKNFQKYFRFPMLKAGETREKRDSINAFLQRTGYRNGYVTIDNSDWFINSRMIKFMEANPDSSIEKYKQYYIEHLIDRAKYYDDIAYKLFGRRVKHTLLLHHNLTSALFLDDLMDAFEKEGWELIDAKDAFTDPIFEMIPDIVPAGESIIWGLARESGKFDDVIRYPAEDSPYEEEKMNKLGL
;
A
#
# COMPACT_ATOMS: atom_id res chain seq x y z
N MET A 1 55.04 -34.76 -28.12
CA MET A 1 53.85 -33.96 -28.37
C MET A 1 52.98 -34.02 -27.11
N LYS A 2 53.08 -33.01 -26.24
CA LYS A 2 52.32 -32.93 -24.97
C LYS A 2 51.04 -32.14 -25.21
N ILE A 3 49.90 -32.83 -25.06
CA ILE A 3 48.58 -32.20 -25.15
C ILE A 3 48.27 -31.59 -23.78
N ILE A 4 48.19 -30.24 -23.74
CA ILE A 4 47.74 -29.49 -22.55
C ILE A 4 46.22 -29.41 -22.64
N LEU A 5 45.53 -30.12 -21.75
CA LEU A 5 44.07 -30.02 -21.57
C LEU A 5 43.78 -28.77 -20.74
N LEU A 6 43.28 -27.71 -21.39
CA LEU A 6 42.79 -26.51 -20.70
C LEU A 6 41.36 -26.76 -20.18
N SER A 7 41.23 -27.02 -18.88
CA SER A 7 39.94 -27.14 -18.22
C SER A 7 39.36 -25.73 -18.01
N PHE A 8 38.35 -25.37 -18.78
CA PHE A 8 37.52 -24.18 -18.49
C PHE A 8 36.61 -24.47 -17.30
N LEU A 9 36.98 -23.96 -16.15
CA LEU A 9 36.10 -23.87 -14.99
C LEU A 9 35.06 -22.76 -15.28
N PHE A 10 33.86 -23.16 -15.68
CA PHE A 10 32.71 -22.27 -15.63
C PHE A 10 32.40 -21.98 -14.14
N ALA A 11 32.84 -20.83 -13.65
CA ALA A 11 32.34 -20.29 -12.41
C ALA A 11 30.87 -19.89 -12.64
N PHE A 12 29.94 -20.74 -12.19
CA PHE A 12 28.56 -20.31 -11.99
C PHE A 12 28.61 -19.24 -10.91
N ASN A 13 28.53 -17.96 -11.31
CA ASN A 13 28.17 -16.88 -10.42
C ASN A 13 26.74 -17.19 -9.94
N LEU A 14 26.63 -17.84 -8.80
CA LEU A 14 25.40 -17.84 -8.00
C LEU A 14 25.23 -16.38 -7.50
N PHE A 15 24.61 -15.55 -8.33
CA PHE A 15 24.03 -14.32 -7.82
C PHE A 15 23.06 -14.76 -6.73
N PRO A 16 23.13 -14.21 -5.51
CA PRO A 16 22.10 -14.46 -4.51
C PRO A 16 20.77 -14.10 -5.18
N GLN A 17 19.85 -15.05 -5.17
CA GLN A 17 18.49 -14.78 -5.65
C GLN A 17 17.97 -13.63 -4.80
N ASP A 18 17.76 -12.47 -5.41
CA ASP A 18 17.34 -11.28 -4.69
C ASP A 18 16.07 -11.63 -3.90
N LYS A 19 16.12 -11.40 -2.58
CA LYS A 19 14.97 -11.62 -1.71
C LYS A 19 13.85 -10.66 -2.10
N SER A 20 12.61 -11.12 -2.03
CA SER A 20 11.47 -10.21 -2.09
C SER A 20 11.53 -9.25 -0.91
N SER A 21 11.22 -7.99 -1.13
CA SER A 21 11.28 -6.97 -0.07
C SER A 21 10.01 -6.14 -0.05
N VAL A 22 9.61 -5.68 1.13
CA VAL A 22 8.35 -4.95 1.33
C VAL A 22 8.51 -3.83 2.35
N CYS A 23 7.89 -2.68 2.07
CA CYS A 23 7.64 -1.64 3.06
C CYS A 23 6.14 -1.48 3.32
N PHE A 24 5.81 -0.89 4.45
CA PHE A 24 4.44 -0.67 4.90
C PHE A 24 3.99 0.75 4.62
N THR A 25 2.81 0.91 4.02
CA THR A 25 2.23 2.20 3.71
C THR A 25 0.77 2.22 4.17
N PHE A 26 0.36 3.31 4.83
CA PHE A 26 -0.94 3.43 5.47
C PHE A 26 -1.73 4.58 4.85
N ASP A 27 -2.93 4.29 4.41
CA ASP A 27 -3.82 5.26 3.78
C ASP A 27 -4.82 5.86 4.79
N ASP A 28 -5.38 7.00 4.44
CA ASP A 28 -6.46 7.75 5.06
C ASP A 28 -6.08 8.54 6.32
N GLY A 29 -5.69 7.87 7.37
CA GLY A 29 -5.72 8.41 8.72
C GLY A 29 -7.14 8.40 9.32
N ASN A 30 -7.26 7.93 10.55
CA ASN A 30 -8.53 7.85 11.27
C ASN A 30 -8.38 8.43 12.70
N PRO A 31 -9.03 9.56 13.03
CA PRO A 31 -8.92 10.19 14.34
C PRO A 31 -9.98 9.70 15.35
N LYS A 32 -10.73 8.65 15.03
CA LYS A 32 -11.86 8.19 15.86
C LYS A 32 -11.43 7.08 16.80
N ASP A 33 -12.08 7.06 17.95
CA ASP A 33 -12.09 5.90 18.82
C ASP A 33 -12.81 4.73 18.13
N ILE A 34 -12.32 3.53 18.36
CA ILE A 34 -12.88 2.31 17.78
C ILE A 34 -13.19 1.33 18.92
N LEU A 35 -14.45 1.13 19.22
CA LEU A 35 -14.92 0.32 20.35
C LEU A 35 -14.27 0.81 21.68
N ASN A 36 -13.53 -0.05 22.35
CA ASN A 36 -12.84 0.27 23.61
C ASN A 36 -11.40 0.79 23.40
N TYR A 37 -10.97 1.02 22.17
CA TYR A 37 -9.68 1.54 21.82
C TYR A 37 -9.81 3.05 21.50
N ASP A 38 -9.27 3.92 22.37
CA ASP A 38 -9.16 5.32 22.01
C ASP A 38 -8.14 5.53 20.87
N ASN A 39 -8.28 6.62 20.14
CA ASN A 39 -7.49 6.85 18.93
C ASN A 39 -5.99 7.02 19.22
N GLU A 40 -5.63 7.61 20.36
CA GLU A 40 -4.23 7.78 20.75
C GLU A 40 -3.58 6.41 21.04
N LEU A 41 -4.33 5.51 21.69
CA LEU A 41 -3.86 4.16 22.02
C LEU A 41 -3.61 3.35 20.75
N TRP A 42 -4.61 3.17 19.89
CA TRP A 42 -4.42 2.29 18.75
C TRP A 42 -3.50 2.87 17.66
N ASN A 43 -3.44 4.21 17.50
CA ASN A 43 -2.42 4.86 16.68
C ASN A 43 -1.00 4.60 17.26
N LYS A 44 -0.86 4.72 18.58
CA LYS A 44 0.42 4.40 19.25
C LYS A 44 0.84 2.95 19.05
N MET A 45 -0.09 2.00 19.05
CA MET A 45 0.22 0.58 18.82
C MET A 45 0.87 0.38 17.45
N ILE A 46 0.39 1.03 16.38
CA ILE A 46 1.02 0.97 15.06
C ILE A 46 2.44 1.53 15.11
N LEU A 47 2.61 2.71 15.71
CA LEU A 47 3.92 3.37 15.77
C LEU A 47 4.94 2.62 16.62
N ASP A 48 4.52 1.99 17.73
CA ASP A 48 5.40 1.19 18.57
C ASP A 48 5.91 -0.06 17.83
N GLN A 49 5.03 -0.77 17.11
CA GLN A 49 5.40 -1.94 16.30
C GLN A 49 6.40 -1.59 15.19
N LEU A 50 6.18 -0.47 14.47
CA LEU A 50 7.14 0.02 13.48
C LEU A 50 8.48 0.41 14.09
N LYS A 51 8.45 1.03 15.27
CA LYS A 51 9.66 1.43 16.01
C LYS A 51 10.47 0.22 16.50
N GLU A 52 9.81 -0.82 17.01
CA GLU A 52 10.47 -2.04 17.48
C GLU A 52 11.23 -2.76 16.36
N ARG A 53 10.77 -2.63 15.13
CA ARG A 53 11.41 -3.14 13.91
C ARG A 53 12.34 -2.14 13.22
N GLU A 54 12.52 -0.94 13.78
CA GLU A 54 13.32 0.16 13.20
C GLU A 54 12.92 0.53 11.76
N LEU A 55 11.63 0.40 11.42
CA LEU A 55 11.10 0.59 10.07
C LEU A 55 10.50 1.98 9.87
N GLN A 56 10.82 2.61 8.74
CA GLN A 56 10.15 3.81 8.27
C GLN A 56 8.99 3.45 7.34
N ALA A 57 7.78 3.90 7.69
CA ALA A 57 6.57 3.76 6.90
C ALA A 57 6.13 5.09 6.26
N VAL A 58 5.03 5.07 5.49
CA VAL A 58 4.35 6.26 4.97
C VAL A 58 2.93 6.33 5.51
N LEU A 59 2.51 7.52 5.93
CA LEU A 59 1.10 7.86 6.11
C LEU A 59 0.64 8.74 4.95
N PHE A 60 -0.24 8.20 4.09
CA PHE A 60 -0.92 8.96 3.04
C PHE A 60 -2.18 9.62 3.61
N VAL A 61 -2.09 10.89 3.87
CA VAL A 61 -3.08 11.67 4.61
C VAL A 61 -4.29 12.01 3.73
N CYS A 62 -5.48 11.55 4.13
CA CYS A 62 -6.74 12.08 3.66
C CYS A 62 -7.12 13.32 4.50
N GLY A 63 -7.02 14.52 3.91
CA GLY A 63 -7.11 15.77 4.66
C GLY A 63 -8.40 15.91 5.47
N ARG A 64 -9.57 15.59 4.91
CA ARG A 64 -10.85 15.75 5.62
C ARG A 64 -10.97 14.90 6.89
N ASN A 65 -10.23 13.80 6.96
CA ASN A 65 -10.22 12.95 8.15
C ASN A 65 -9.38 13.59 9.26
N LEU A 66 -8.27 14.23 8.88
CA LEU A 66 -7.24 14.71 9.80
C LEU A 66 -7.15 16.24 9.94
N ASP A 67 -7.98 17.01 9.24
CA ASP A 67 -8.08 18.48 9.38
C ASP A 67 -8.93 18.84 10.63
N ASN A 68 -8.44 18.42 11.81
CA ASN A 68 -9.01 18.68 13.12
C ASN A 68 -7.96 18.41 14.20
N GLU A 69 -8.24 18.79 15.46
CA GLU A 69 -7.27 18.70 16.56
C GLU A 69 -6.72 17.27 16.78
N GLN A 70 -7.56 16.25 16.73
CA GLN A 70 -7.09 14.85 16.89
C GLN A 70 -6.29 14.37 15.69
N GLY A 71 -6.71 14.75 14.48
CA GLY A 71 -5.97 14.44 13.27
C GLY A 71 -4.60 15.10 13.23
N GLU A 72 -4.48 16.33 13.69
CA GLU A 72 -3.19 17.01 13.82
C GLU A 72 -2.24 16.26 14.77
N LYS A 73 -2.75 15.76 15.91
CA LYS A 73 -1.96 14.92 16.83
C LYS A 73 -1.49 13.64 16.18
N ILE A 74 -2.33 12.99 15.35
CA ILE A 74 -1.95 11.79 14.60
C ILE A 74 -0.83 12.13 13.62
N ILE A 75 -1.02 13.12 12.73
CA ILE A 75 0.01 13.49 11.75
C ILE A 75 1.33 13.84 12.48
N GLN A 76 1.24 14.61 13.56
CA GLN A 76 2.41 15.00 14.35
C GLN A 76 3.12 13.79 14.97
N SER A 77 2.38 12.78 15.48
CA SER A 77 2.96 11.58 16.06
C SER A 77 3.73 10.75 15.02
N TRP A 78 3.18 10.59 13.82
CA TRP A 78 3.85 9.94 12.68
C TRP A 78 5.09 10.71 12.23
N ASN A 79 4.97 12.04 12.10
CA ASN A 79 6.09 12.92 11.76
C ASN A 79 7.21 12.84 12.81
N ASN A 80 6.87 12.87 14.10
CA ASN A 80 7.85 12.78 15.19
C ASN A 80 8.55 11.41 15.25
N ALA A 81 7.84 10.34 14.88
CA ALA A 81 8.40 8.99 14.79
C ALA A 81 9.32 8.81 13.56
N GLY A 82 9.42 9.80 12.67
CA GLY A 82 10.30 9.75 11.50
C GLY A 82 9.68 9.13 10.26
N HIS A 83 8.37 8.85 10.28
CA HIS A 83 7.66 8.34 9.13
C HIS A 83 7.39 9.43 8.09
N ILE A 84 7.25 9.03 6.83
CA ILE A 84 6.92 9.92 5.73
C ILE A 84 5.46 10.33 5.82
N ILE A 85 5.19 11.63 5.66
CA ILE A 85 3.84 12.19 5.51
C ILE A 85 3.64 12.47 4.02
N ALA A 86 2.55 11.97 3.44
CA ALA A 86 2.28 12.04 2.00
C ALA A 86 0.80 12.37 1.72
N ASN A 87 0.48 12.68 0.48
CA ASN A 87 -0.83 13.22 0.09
C ASN A 87 -1.77 12.13 -0.46
N HIS A 88 -2.98 12.05 0.11
CA HIS A 88 -4.07 11.16 -0.33
C HIS A 88 -5.35 11.94 -0.67
N THR A 89 -5.20 13.14 -1.22
CA THR A 89 -6.24 14.15 -1.44
C THR A 89 -6.88 14.68 -0.14
N TYR A 90 -7.67 15.73 -0.26
CA TYR A 90 -8.39 16.24 0.91
C TYR A 90 -9.69 15.47 1.16
N SER A 91 -10.51 15.25 0.14
CA SER A 91 -11.89 14.74 0.27
C SER A 91 -12.04 13.27 -0.08
N HIS A 92 -10.94 12.54 -0.37
CA HIS A 92 -10.96 11.12 -0.78
C HIS A 92 -11.86 10.88 -2.01
N LEU A 93 -11.72 11.72 -3.04
CA LEU A 93 -12.55 11.63 -4.24
C LEU A 93 -12.11 10.47 -5.14
N ASN A 94 -13.07 9.67 -5.62
CA ASN A 94 -12.82 8.71 -6.69
C ASN A 94 -12.61 9.45 -8.02
N TYR A 95 -11.40 9.43 -8.56
CA TYR A 95 -11.08 10.14 -9.80
C TYR A 95 -11.68 9.47 -11.05
N ASN A 96 -12.06 8.20 -10.98
CA ASN A 96 -12.77 7.54 -12.07
C ASN A 96 -14.27 7.91 -12.10
N ASN A 97 -14.79 8.60 -11.08
CA ASN A 97 -16.16 9.13 -11.15
C ASN A 97 -16.22 10.29 -12.16
N PRO A 98 -17.16 10.26 -13.15
CA PRO A 98 -17.28 11.32 -14.16
C PRO A 98 -17.58 12.70 -13.57
N ASN A 99 -18.18 12.78 -12.38
CA ASN A 99 -18.47 14.05 -11.69
C ASN A 99 -17.24 14.68 -11.01
N ASN A 100 -16.11 13.98 -10.99
CA ASN A 100 -14.85 14.46 -10.44
C ASN A 100 -13.87 14.82 -11.58
N GLY A 101 -14.10 15.99 -12.20
CA GLY A 101 -13.23 16.51 -13.26
C GLY A 101 -11.85 16.92 -12.74
N PHE A 102 -10.92 17.15 -13.68
CA PHE A 102 -9.52 17.48 -13.38
C PHE A 102 -9.38 18.67 -12.42
N GLU A 103 -10.05 19.79 -12.67
CA GLU A 103 -9.95 21.01 -11.86
C GLU A 103 -10.28 20.74 -10.39
N LYS A 104 -11.44 20.09 -10.16
CA LYS A 104 -11.90 19.72 -8.81
C LYS A 104 -10.91 18.81 -8.10
N TYR A 105 -10.37 17.83 -8.81
CA TYR A 105 -9.44 16.85 -8.23
C TYR A 105 -8.07 17.48 -7.94
N ARG A 106 -7.57 18.33 -8.84
CA ARG A 106 -6.37 19.15 -8.63
C ARG A 106 -6.49 20.00 -7.37
N ASP A 107 -7.59 20.73 -7.24
CA ASP A 107 -7.80 21.62 -6.09
C ASP A 107 -7.90 20.85 -4.77
N ASP A 108 -8.43 19.62 -4.83
CA ASP A 108 -8.50 18.72 -3.68
C ASP A 108 -7.09 18.22 -3.25
N ILE A 109 -6.20 17.94 -4.22
CA ILE A 109 -4.79 17.64 -3.95
C ILE A 109 -4.09 18.82 -3.30
N LEU A 110 -4.25 20.03 -3.87
CA LEU A 110 -3.61 21.25 -3.35
C LEU A 110 -4.11 21.63 -1.96
N ARG A 111 -5.38 21.39 -1.66
CA ARG A 111 -5.94 21.59 -0.32
C ARG A 111 -5.28 20.66 0.71
N CYS A 112 -5.08 19.39 0.38
CA CYS A 112 -4.35 18.48 1.25
C CYS A 112 -2.87 18.87 1.38
N ASP A 113 -2.21 19.26 0.29
CA ASP A 113 -0.84 19.77 0.30
C ASP A 113 -0.68 20.92 1.31
N SER A 114 -1.62 21.87 1.30
CA SER A 114 -1.61 23.02 2.24
C SER A 114 -1.71 22.59 3.71
N LEU A 115 -2.38 21.47 4.00
CA LEU A 115 -2.50 20.92 5.34
C LEU A 115 -1.20 20.26 5.81
N ILE A 116 -0.51 19.54 4.92
CA ILE A 116 0.58 18.65 5.33
C ILE A 116 1.98 19.12 4.98
N SER A 117 2.14 20.11 4.10
CA SER A 117 3.46 20.53 3.60
C SER A 117 4.36 21.19 4.67
N GLY A 118 3.81 21.58 5.80
CA GLY A 118 4.56 22.13 6.93
C GLY A 118 5.27 21.10 7.81
N TYR A 119 4.96 19.82 7.68
CA TYR A 119 5.59 18.76 8.49
C TYR A 119 7.01 18.45 7.98
N LYS A 120 7.94 18.20 8.93
CA LYS A 120 9.36 17.97 8.62
C LYS A 120 9.60 16.80 7.66
N ASN A 121 8.82 15.73 7.82
CA ASN A 121 8.97 14.50 7.02
C ASN A 121 7.97 14.44 5.85
N PHE A 122 7.37 15.58 5.50
CA PHE A 122 6.55 15.65 4.30
C PHE A 122 7.40 15.35 3.06
N GLN A 123 6.88 14.42 2.24
CA GLN A 123 7.44 14.09 0.94
C GLN A 123 6.35 14.21 -0.12
N LYS A 124 6.68 14.75 -1.29
CA LYS A 124 5.73 14.87 -2.40
C LYS A 124 5.44 13.52 -3.07
N TYR A 125 4.98 12.55 -2.27
CA TYR A 125 4.33 11.36 -2.79
C TYR A 125 2.82 11.56 -2.81
N PHE A 126 2.19 11.07 -3.87
CA PHE A 126 0.75 11.15 -4.07
C PHE A 126 0.18 9.76 -4.32
N ARG A 127 -0.86 9.40 -3.59
CA ARG A 127 -1.62 8.17 -3.82
C ARG A 127 -3.07 8.50 -4.15
N PHE A 128 -3.57 7.90 -5.23
CA PHE A 128 -4.95 8.05 -5.64
C PHE A 128 -5.88 7.31 -4.69
N PRO A 129 -6.93 7.99 -4.14
CA PRO A 129 -8.00 7.31 -3.42
C PRO A 129 -8.60 6.15 -4.19
N MET A 130 -8.85 5.02 -3.49
CA MET A 130 -9.37 3.78 -4.09
C MET A 130 -8.51 3.30 -5.27
N LEU A 131 -7.26 3.75 -5.37
CA LEU A 131 -6.34 3.51 -6.47
C LEU A 131 -6.90 3.88 -7.86
N LYS A 132 -7.85 4.83 -7.96
CA LYS A 132 -8.51 5.21 -9.21
C LYS A 132 -7.86 6.46 -9.81
N ALA A 133 -7.12 6.29 -10.92
CA ALA A 133 -6.21 7.28 -11.50
C ALA A 133 -6.71 7.90 -12.83
N GLY A 134 -7.97 7.68 -13.20
CA GLY A 134 -8.62 8.26 -14.38
C GLY A 134 -9.31 7.21 -15.25
N GLU A 135 -10.60 7.41 -15.53
CA GLU A 135 -11.38 6.50 -16.37
C GLU A 135 -11.14 6.69 -17.88
N THR A 136 -10.57 7.85 -18.26
CA THR A 136 -10.24 8.19 -19.65
C THR A 136 -8.76 8.57 -19.77
N ARG A 137 -8.20 8.47 -20.98
CA ARG A 137 -6.83 8.92 -21.29
C ARG A 137 -6.63 10.38 -20.91
N GLU A 138 -7.59 11.25 -21.23
CA GLU A 138 -7.53 12.67 -20.91
C GLU A 138 -7.39 12.91 -19.41
N LYS A 139 -8.21 12.26 -18.58
CA LYS A 139 -8.12 12.40 -17.11
C LYS A 139 -6.79 11.89 -16.59
N ARG A 140 -6.39 10.68 -16.98
CA ARG A 140 -5.10 10.09 -16.58
C ARG A 140 -3.93 11.00 -16.95
N ASP A 141 -3.87 11.45 -18.20
CA ASP A 141 -2.72 12.22 -18.70
C ASP A 141 -2.69 13.63 -18.07
N SER A 142 -3.86 14.27 -17.90
CA SER A 142 -3.95 15.59 -17.27
C SER A 142 -3.46 15.57 -15.81
N ILE A 143 -3.87 14.57 -15.03
CA ILE A 143 -3.46 14.49 -13.63
C ILE A 143 -1.99 14.11 -13.49
N ASN A 144 -1.48 13.18 -14.30
CA ASN A 144 -0.06 12.83 -14.28
C ASN A 144 0.83 14.02 -14.67
N ALA A 145 0.45 14.79 -15.69
CA ALA A 145 1.15 16.00 -16.06
C ALA A 145 1.12 17.07 -14.95
N PHE A 146 0.03 17.18 -14.21
CA PHE A 146 -0.07 18.07 -13.05
C PHE A 146 0.85 17.61 -11.91
N LEU A 147 0.79 16.34 -11.52
CA LEU A 147 1.64 15.77 -10.48
C LEU A 147 3.13 15.98 -10.79
N GLN A 148 3.54 15.68 -12.03
CA GLN A 148 4.92 15.89 -12.48
C GLN A 148 5.35 17.36 -12.40
N ARG A 149 4.53 18.30 -12.90
CA ARG A 149 4.83 19.75 -12.87
C ARG A 149 4.95 20.31 -11.46
N THR A 150 4.22 19.73 -10.50
CA THR A 150 4.22 20.17 -9.11
C THR A 150 5.25 19.43 -8.24
N GLY A 151 6.02 18.53 -8.87
CA GLY A 151 7.08 17.76 -8.22
C GLY A 151 6.57 16.58 -7.39
N TYR A 152 5.33 16.19 -7.57
CA TYR A 152 4.78 14.97 -6.97
C TYR A 152 5.27 13.73 -7.72
N ARG A 153 5.62 12.69 -6.96
CA ARG A 153 5.86 11.33 -7.44
C ARG A 153 4.66 10.46 -7.06
N ASN A 154 4.34 9.50 -7.90
CA ASN A 154 3.29 8.55 -7.58
C ASN A 154 3.71 7.65 -6.40
N GLY A 155 2.91 7.67 -5.34
CA GLY A 155 3.01 6.76 -4.21
C GLY A 155 2.28 5.44 -4.51
N TYR A 156 2.60 4.80 -5.63
CA TYR A 156 1.92 3.59 -6.08
C TYR A 156 1.92 2.49 -5.03
N VAL A 157 0.85 1.69 -5.07
CA VAL A 157 0.75 0.40 -4.42
C VAL A 157 1.30 -0.66 -5.38
N THR A 158 2.17 -1.53 -4.90
CA THR A 158 2.58 -2.73 -5.65
C THR A 158 1.83 -3.97 -5.19
N ILE A 159 1.54 -4.07 -3.87
CA ILE A 159 0.74 -5.14 -3.28
C ILE A 159 -0.57 -4.54 -2.79
N ASP A 160 -1.62 -4.71 -3.59
CA ASP A 160 -2.99 -4.34 -3.25
C ASP A 160 -3.69 -5.48 -2.50
N ASN A 161 -4.67 -5.15 -1.65
CA ASN A 161 -5.39 -6.11 -0.82
C ASN A 161 -6.69 -5.51 -0.25
N SER A 162 -7.45 -6.32 0.47
CA SER A 162 -8.73 -5.94 1.07
C SER A 162 -8.68 -5.77 2.59
N ASP A 163 -7.58 -5.23 3.17
CA ASP A 163 -7.42 -5.06 4.62
C ASP A 163 -8.56 -4.23 5.25
N TRP A 164 -9.03 -3.19 4.55
CA TRP A 164 -10.14 -2.34 4.96
C TRP A 164 -11.45 -3.12 5.13
N PHE A 165 -11.69 -4.12 4.26
CA PHE A 165 -12.90 -4.95 4.34
C PHE A 165 -12.81 -5.90 5.51
N ILE A 166 -11.66 -6.55 5.70
CA ILE A 166 -11.40 -7.45 6.84
C ILE A 166 -11.54 -6.67 8.15
N ASN A 167 -10.98 -5.47 8.24
CA ASN A 167 -11.13 -4.57 9.39
C ASN A 167 -12.60 -4.26 9.66
N SER A 168 -13.37 -3.90 8.64
CA SER A 168 -14.80 -3.61 8.79
C SER A 168 -15.60 -4.81 9.33
N ARG A 169 -15.32 -6.02 8.86
CA ARG A 169 -15.93 -7.26 9.32
C ARG A 169 -15.53 -7.58 10.77
N MET A 170 -14.24 -7.44 11.10
CA MET A 170 -13.73 -7.65 12.46
C MET A 170 -14.40 -6.71 13.47
N ILE A 171 -14.48 -5.41 13.16
CA ILE A 171 -15.11 -4.44 14.06
C ILE A 171 -16.58 -4.78 14.32
N LYS A 172 -17.35 -5.11 13.28
CA LYS A 172 -18.74 -5.54 13.43
C LYS A 172 -18.89 -6.80 14.28
N PHE A 173 -17.98 -7.75 14.13
CA PHE A 173 -17.96 -8.95 14.96
C PHE A 173 -17.66 -8.61 16.42
N MET A 174 -16.65 -7.79 16.70
CA MET A 174 -16.29 -7.36 18.05
C MET A 174 -17.41 -6.58 18.73
N GLU A 175 -18.12 -5.73 17.99
CA GLU A 175 -19.28 -4.99 18.49
C GLU A 175 -20.41 -5.93 18.92
N ALA A 176 -20.70 -6.95 18.12
CA ALA A 176 -21.74 -7.93 18.40
C ALA A 176 -21.33 -8.97 19.46
N ASN A 177 -20.01 -9.19 19.66
CA ASN A 177 -19.46 -10.26 20.50
C ASN A 177 -18.25 -9.76 21.30
N PRO A 178 -18.45 -8.85 22.28
CA PRO A 178 -17.34 -8.12 22.91
C PRO A 178 -16.34 -9.01 23.68
N ASP A 179 -16.77 -10.19 24.15
CA ASP A 179 -15.92 -11.12 24.91
C ASP A 179 -15.34 -12.27 24.05
N SER A 180 -15.57 -12.23 22.74
CA SER A 180 -15.13 -13.29 21.84
C SER A 180 -13.72 -13.06 21.30
N SER A 181 -13.00 -14.16 21.06
CA SER A 181 -11.68 -14.11 20.45
C SER A 181 -11.73 -13.65 18.98
N ILE A 182 -10.80 -12.79 18.60
CA ILE A 182 -10.59 -12.32 17.22
C ILE A 182 -9.48 -13.06 16.50
N GLU A 183 -8.98 -14.15 17.08
CA GLU A 183 -7.85 -14.91 16.53
C GLU A 183 -8.08 -15.39 15.09
N LYS A 184 -9.33 -15.79 14.77
CA LYS A 184 -9.67 -16.18 13.39
C LYS A 184 -9.54 -15.01 12.39
N TYR A 185 -9.87 -13.78 12.82
CA TYR A 185 -9.67 -12.58 12.00
C TYR A 185 -8.19 -12.26 11.79
N LYS A 186 -7.37 -12.42 12.84
CA LYS A 186 -5.91 -12.27 12.74
C LYS A 186 -5.34 -13.26 11.73
N GLN A 187 -5.67 -14.54 11.85
CA GLN A 187 -5.18 -15.58 10.93
C GLN A 187 -5.58 -15.28 9.49
N TYR A 188 -6.87 -14.96 9.27
CA TYR A 188 -7.36 -14.63 7.93
C TYR A 188 -6.67 -13.39 7.35
N TYR A 189 -6.49 -12.33 8.17
CA TYR A 189 -5.80 -11.10 7.77
C TYR A 189 -4.37 -11.37 7.30
N ILE A 190 -3.61 -12.10 8.09
CA ILE A 190 -2.22 -12.44 7.77
C ILE A 190 -2.15 -13.33 6.51
N GLU A 191 -2.96 -14.39 6.44
CA GLU A 191 -3.00 -15.28 5.28
C GLU A 191 -3.38 -14.53 4.00
N HIS A 192 -4.37 -13.65 4.07
CA HIS A 192 -4.80 -12.83 2.94
C HIS A 192 -3.66 -11.93 2.43
N LEU A 193 -3.00 -11.19 3.32
CA LEU A 193 -1.95 -10.25 2.95
C LEU A 193 -0.71 -10.96 2.38
N ILE A 194 -0.31 -12.07 2.97
CA ILE A 194 0.80 -12.89 2.45
C ILE A 194 0.45 -13.50 1.10
N ASP A 195 -0.78 -13.99 0.91
CA ASP A 195 -1.23 -14.53 -0.38
C ASP A 195 -1.21 -13.44 -1.47
N ARG A 196 -1.69 -12.23 -1.17
CA ARG A 196 -1.63 -11.11 -2.10
C ARG A 196 -0.20 -10.67 -2.38
N ALA A 197 0.67 -10.64 -1.38
CA ALA A 197 2.08 -10.32 -1.57
C ALA A 197 2.77 -11.30 -2.53
N LYS A 198 2.59 -12.60 -2.34
CA LYS A 198 3.12 -13.64 -3.23
C LYS A 198 2.57 -13.51 -4.66
N TYR A 199 1.28 -13.24 -4.78
CA TYR A 199 0.62 -13.05 -6.07
C TYR A 199 1.22 -11.90 -6.88
N TYR A 200 1.35 -10.72 -6.26
CA TYR A 200 1.91 -9.55 -6.93
C TYR A 200 3.43 -9.68 -7.20
N ASP A 201 4.17 -10.29 -6.28
CA ASP A 201 5.61 -10.55 -6.47
C ASP A 201 5.87 -11.52 -7.63
N ASP A 202 5.05 -12.58 -7.77
CA ASP A 202 5.14 -13.52 -8.89
C ASP A 202 4.85 -12.84 -10.24
N ILE A 203 3.82 -12.00 -10.32
CA ILE A 203 3.52 -11.21 -11.52
C ILE A 203 4.68 -10.25 -11.84
N ALA A 204 5.18 -9.52 -10.83
CA ALA A 204 6.29 -8.59 -11.01
C ALA A 204 7.54 -9.30 -11.53
N TYR A 205 7.89 -10.45 -10.95
CA TYR A 205 9.03 -11.25 -11.40
C TYR A 205 8.88 -11.71 -12.85
N LYS A 206 7.67 -12.16 -13.23
CA LYS A 206 7.37 -12.55 -14.62
C LYS A 206 7.41 -11.37 -15.60
N LEU A 207 7.04 -10.17 -15.16
CA LEU A 207 7.10 -8.96 -15.97
C LEU A 207 8.53 -8.48 -16.20
N PHE A 208 9.36 -8.47 -15.15
CA PHE A 208 10.65 -7.75 -15.15
C PHE A 208 11.86 -8.66 -15.13
N GLY A 209 11.72 -9.96 -14.86
CA GLY A 209 12.85 -10.90 -14.67
C GLY A 209 13.71 -10.59 -13.43
N ARG A 210 13.20 -9.75 -12.50
CA ARG A 210 13.83 -9.40 -11.24
C ARG A 210 12.77 -9.21 -10.14
N ARG A 211 13.20 -9.27 -8.88
CA ARG A 211 12.36 -8.81 -7.76
C ARG A 211 12.29 -7.28 -7.78
N VAL A 212 11.12 -6.75 -7.42
CA VAL A 212 10.92 -5.31 -7.20
C VAL A 212 10.85 -5.05 -5.69
N LYS A 213 11.10 -3.80 -5.30
CA LYS A 213 10.86 -3.38 -3.93
C LYS A 213 9.38 -3.05 -3.77
N HIS A 214 8.69 -3.78 -2.91
CA HIS A 214 7.24 -3.67 -2.78
C HIS A 214 6.80 -2.62 -1.78
N THR A 215 5.66 -1.97 -2.09
CA THR A 215 4.86 -1.19 -1.15
C THR A 215 3.56 -1.94 -0.88
N LEU A 216 3.32 -2.29 0.38
CA LEU A 216 2.07 -2.93 0.82
C LEU A 216 1.06 -1.84 1.18
N LEU A 217 -0.15 -1.92 0.61
CA LEU A 217 -1.28 -1.10 1.02
C LEU A 217 -1.81 -1.61 2.36
N LEU A 218 -1.87 -0.74 3.33
CA LEU A 218 -2.63 -0.90 4.56
C LEU A 218 -3.43 0.39 4.80
N HIS A 219 -4.42 0.31 5.66
CA HIS A 219 -5.11 1.50 6.16
C HIS A 219 -4.73 1.76 7.62
N HIS A 220 -4.79 3.04 8.01
CA HIS A 220 -4.64 3.45 9.40
C HIS A 220 -5.91 3.05 10.17
N ASN A 221 -5.96 1.81 10.65
CA ASN A 221 -7.14 1.14 11.18
C ASN A 221 -6.81 0.17 12.33
N LEU A 222 -7.83 -0.46 12.93
CA LEU A 222 -7.65 -1.32 14.10
C LEU A 222 -6.97 -2.66 13.78
N THR A 223 -7.15 -3.24 12.58
CA THR A 223 -6.41 -4.47 12.21
C THR A 223 -4.92 -4.21 12.12
N SER A 224 -4.51 -3.07 11.56
CA SER A 224 -3.11 -2.65 11.56
C SER A 224 -2.57 -2.45 12.97
N ALA A 225 -3.36 -1.83 13.87
CA ALA A 225 -2.94 -1.66 15.26
C ALA A 225 -2.75 -2.98 16.01
N LEU A 226 -3.62 -3.96 15.76
CA LEU A 226 -3.63 -5.22 16.50
C LEU A 226 -2.71 -6.30 15.93
N PHE A 227 -2.43 -6.29 14.61
CA PHE A 227 -1.85 -7.44 13.92
C PHE A 227 -0.60 -7.11 13.07
N LEU A 228 -0.11 -5.86 13.09
CA LEU A 228 1.03 -5.47 12.24
C LEU A 228 2.30 -6.24 12.58
N ASP A 229 2.59 -6.49 13.86
CA ASP A 229 3.79 -7.24 14.27
C ASP A 229 3.69 -8.72 13.84
N ASP A 230 2.54 -9.37 14.06
CA ASP A 230 2.29 -10.73 13.56
C ASP A 230 2.41 -10.80 12.02
N LEU A 231 1.99 -9.75 11.30
CA LEU A 231 2.14 -9.66 9.85
C LEU A 231 3.61 -9.52 9.43
N MET A 232 4.38 -8.69 10.13
CA MET A 232 5.82 -8.53 9.90
C MET A 232 6.56 -9.86 10.14
N ASP A 233 6.25 -10.57 11.21
CA ASP A 233 6.79 -11.92 11.49
C ASP A 233 6.45 -12.90 10.35
N ALA A 234 5.23 -12.82 9.81
CA ALA A 234 4.82 -13.69 8.71
C ALA A 234 5.60 -13.39 7.43
N PHE A 235 5.86 -12.13 7.09
CA PHE A 235 6.72 -11.77 5.96
C PHE A 235 8.14 -12.29 6.13
N GLU A 236 8.76 -12.10 7.30
CA GLU A 236 10.11 -12.61 7.58
C GLU A 236 10.17 -14.15 7.51
N LYS A 237 9.16 -14.84 8.05
CA LYS A 237 9.04 -16.30 7.97
C LYS A 237 8.93 -16.81 6.52
N GLU A 238 8.29 -16.06 5.64
CA GLU A 238 8.22 -16.34 4.20
C GLU A 238 9.50 -15.93 3.45
N GLY A 239 10.50 -15.41 4.16
CA GLY A 239 11.82 -15.07 3.62
C GLY A 239 11.90 -13.67 3.00
N TRP A 240 10.89 -12.81 3.22
CA TRP A 240 10.90 -11.43 2.75
C TRP A 240 11.82 -10.57 3.62
N GLU A 241 12.37 -9.53 3.02
CA GLU A 241 13.08 -8.46 3.70
C GLU A 241 12.12 -7.30 3.98
N LEU A 242 12.07 -6.84 5.23
CA LEU A 242 11.34 -5.63 5.61
C LEU A 242 12.26 -4.44 5.36
N ILE A 243 11.81 -3.46 4.57
CA ILE A 243 12.62 -2.30 4.18
C ILE A 243 11.92 -0.98 4.49
N ASP A 244 12.69 0.07 4.61
CA ASP A 244 12.18 1.42 4.76
C ASP A 244 11.42 1.88 3.51
N ALA A 245 10.36 2.66 3.71
CA ALA A 245 9.59 3.22 2.61
C ALA A 245 10.44 4.08 1.66
N LYS A 246 11.38 4.87 2.19
CA LYS A 246 12.32 5.64 1.36
C LYS A 246 13.13 4.76 0.40
N ASP A 247 13.49 3.54 0.85
CA ASP A 247 14.27 2.60 0.05
C ASP A 247 13.39 1.90 -0.99
N ALA A 248 12.12 1.57 -0.62
CA ALA A 248 11.16 0.99 -1.56
C ALA A 248 10.93 1.92 -2.75
N PHE A 249 10.67 3.21 -2.53
CA PHE A 249 10.42 4.18 -3.59
C PHE A 249 11.64 4.52 -4.46
N THR A 250 12.81 3.89 -4.24
CA THR A 250 13.94 3.95 -5.17
C THR A 250 13.82 2.97 -6.33
N ASP A 251 12.90 2.00 -6.28
CA ASP A 251 12.73 1.05 -7.38
C ASP A 251 12.22 1.75 -8.64
N PRO A 252 12.83 1.47 -9.82
CA PRO A 252 12.41 2.08 -11.08
C PRO A 252 10.94 1.87 -11.47
N ILE A 253 10.24 0.88 -10.87
CA ILE A 253 8.82 0.64 -11.12
C ILE A 253 7.97 1.87 -10.77
N PHE A 254 8.36 2.66 -9.77
CA PHE A 254 7.61 3.83 -9.32
C PHE A 254 7.71 5.04 -10.28
N GLU A 255 8.59 4.98 -11.28
CA GLU A 255 8.68 5.97 -12.37
C GLU A 255 7.84 5.57 -13.60
N MET A 256 7.24 4.37 -13.60
CA MET A 256 6.43 3.88 -14.71
C MET A 256 4.98 4.40 -14.60
N ILE A 257 4.34 4.60 -15.75
CA ILE A 257 2.93 4.97 -15.85
C ILE A 257 2.28 4.01 -16.82
N PRO A 258 1.41 3.06 -16.37
CA PRO A 258 0.77 2.11 -17.26
C PRO A 258 -0.15 2.80 -18.27
N ASP A 259 -0.04 2.44 -19.56
CA ASP A 259 -0.90 2.98 -20.63
C ASP A 259 -2.22 2.22 -20.75
N ILE A 260 -3.00 2.25 -19.68
CA ILE A 260 -4.32 1.61 -19.60
C ILE A 260 -5.41 2.60 -19.22
N VAL A 261 -6.65 2.29 -19.57
CA VAL A 261 -7.86 2.94 -19.08
C VAL A 261 -8.95 1.89 -18.84
N PRO A 262 -9.71 1.98 -17.75
CA PRO A 262 -9.53 2.92 -16.64
C PRO A 262 -8.13 2.75 -16.01
N ALA A 263 -7.50 3.88 -15.68
CA ALA A 263 -6.20 3.90 -15.01
C ALA A 263 -6.36 3.71 -13.50
N GLY A 264 -5.37 3.07 -12.88
CA GLY A 264 -5.34 2.82 -11.44
C GLY A 264 -4.99 1.39 -11.09
N GLU A 265 -5.49 0.94 -9.95
CA GLU A 265 -5.16 -0.32 -9.28
C GLU A 265 -3.68 -0.38 -8.84
N SER A 266 -3.19 -1.55 -8.41
CA SER A 266 -1.75 -1.75 -8.19
C SER A 266 -0.98 -1.43 -9.47
N ILE A 267 0.21 -0.81 -9.35
CA ILE A 267 1.05 -0.55 -10.54
C ILE A 267 1.44 -1.86 -11.24
N ILE A 268 1.67 -2.94 -10.47
CA ILE A 268 1.96 -4.26 -11.05
C ILE A 268 0.75 -4.77 -11.84
N TRP A 269 -0.46 -4.62 -11.30
CA TRP A 269 -1.68 -4.96 -12.03
C TRP A 269 -1.80 -4.15 -13.32
N GLY A 270 -1.57 -2.84 -13.25
CA GLY A 270 -1.63 -1.95 -14.39
C GLY A 270 -0.66 -2.34 -15.51
N LEU A 271 0.59 -2.63 -15.18
CA LEU A 271 1.62 -3.07 -16.13
C LEU A 271 1.35 -4.50 -16.67
N ALA A 272 0.82 -5.38 -15.84
CA ALA A 272 0.38 -6.71 -16.29
C ALA A 272 -0.75 -6.59 -17.32
N ARG A 273 -1.74 -5.74 -17.04
CA ARG A 273 -2.85 -5.44 -17.96
C ARG A 273 -2.37 -4.85 -19.28
N GLU A 274 -1.47 -3.86 -19.22
CA GLU A 274 -0.88 -3.24 -20.41
C GLU A 274 -0.15 -4.26 -21.28
N SER A 275 0.55 -5.19 -20.65
CA SER A 275 1.32 -6.22 -21.38
C SER A 275 0.46 -7.20 -22.18
N GLY A 276 -0.82 -7.40 -21.82
CA GLY A 276 -1.73 -8.39 -22.38
C GLY A 276 -1.34 -9.84 -22.13
N LYS A 277 -0.34 -10.11 -21.28
CA LYS A 277 0.20 -11.46 -21.04
C LYS A 277 -0.41 -12.17 -19.83
N PHE A 278 -1.21 -11.45 -19.04
CA PHE A 278 -1.72 -11.92 -17.75
C PHE A 278 -3.25 -11.89 -17.65
N ASP A 279 -3.96 -11.76 -18.77
CA ASP A 279 -5.42 -11.62 -18.78
C ASP A 279 -6.13 -12.80 -18.10
N ASP A 280 -5.54 -14.01 -18.15
CA ASP A 280 -6.08 -15.21 -17.48
C ASP A 280 -5.76 -15.26 -15.96
N VAL A 281 -4.87 -14.39 -15.46
CA VAL A 281 -4.38 -14.41 -14.08
C VAL A 281 -4.91 -13.23 -13.28
N ILE A 282 -4.95 -12.05 -13.89
CA ILE A 282 -5.40 -10.81 -13.22
C ILE A 282 -6.92 -10.71 -13.23
N ARG A 283 -7.49 -10.24 -12.12
CA ARG A 283 -8.93 -9.98 -11.99
C ARG A 283 -9.21 -8.47 -12.00
N TYR A 284 -10.44 -8.07 -12.31
CA TYR A 284 -10.88 -6.68 -12.29
C TYR A 284 -12.23 -6.55 -11.56
N PRO A 285 -12.38 -5.58 -10.64
CA PRO A 285 -11.30 -4.77 -10.06
C PRO A 285 -10.23 -5.66 -9.43
N ALA A 286 -9.00 -5.15 -9.26
CA ALA A 286 -7.87 -5.98 -8.83
C ALA A 286 -8.10 -6.59 -7.44
N GLU A 287 -8.45 -5.74 -6.46
CA GLU A 287 -8.86 -6.18 -5.11
C GLU A 287 -10.18 -5.48 -4.73
N ASP A 288 -11.17 -6.25 -4.31
CA ASP A 288 -12.47 -5.69 -3.91
C ASP A 288 -13.20 -6.62 -2.95
N SER A 289 -14.11 -6.06 -2.15
CA SER A 289 -14.87 -6.76 -1.11
C SER A 289 -15.57 -8.04 -1.58
N PRO A 290 -16.19 -8.15 -2.78
CA PRO A 290 -16.83 -9.38 -3.22
C PRO A 290 -15.91 -10.60 -3.25
N TYR A 291 -14.63 -10.41 -3.52
CA TYR A 291 -13.66 -11.50 -3.53
C TYR A 291 -13.41 -12.08 -2.14
N GLU A 292 -13.44 -11.24 -1.12
CA GLU A 292 -13.19 -11.66 0.26
C GLU A 292 -14.48 -12.03 1.01
N GLU A 293 -15.59 -11.38 0.70
CA GLU A 293 -16.87 -11.61 1.36
C GLU A 293 -17.31 -13.09 1.30
N GLU A 294 -17.20 -13.70 0.12
CA GLU A 294 -17.57 -15.11 -0.05
C GLU A 294 -16.68 -16.04 0.78
N LYS A 295 -15.36 -15.76 0.79
CA LYS A 295 -14.39 -16.54 1.59
C LYS A 295 -14.65 -16.39 3.09
N MET A 296 -14.79 -15.14 3.56
CA MET A 296 -15.04 -14.84 4.97
C MET A 296 -16.36 -15.45 5.44
N ASN A 297 -17.44 -15.35 4.65
CA ASN A 297 -18.71 -15.97 4.97
C ASN A 297 -18.63 -17.49 5.12
N LYS A 298 -17.85 -18.18 4.25
CA LYS A 298 -17.63 -19.64 4.37
C LYS A 298 -16.86 -20.01 5.64
N LEU A 299 -16.05 -19.11 6.17
CA LEU A 299 -15.25 -19.30 7.39
C LEU A 299 -16.00 -18.85 8.66
N GLY A 300 -17.17 -18.22 8.51
CA GLY A 300 -17.94 -17.65 9.61
C GLY A 300 -17.29 -16.39 10.21
N LEU A 301 -16.67 -15.58 9.35
CA LEU A 301 -16.00 -14.30 9.67
C LEU A 301 -16.83 -13.12 9.18
#